data_8764d99fbc8653d582c0d49346ff6c31
#
_entry.id   8764d99fbc8653d582c0d49346ff6c31
#
_cell.length_a   1.000
_cell.length_b   1.000
_cell.length_c   1.000
_cell.angle_alpha   90.00
_cell.angle_beta   90.00
_cell.angle_gamma   90.00
#
_symmetry.space_group_name_H-M   'P 1'
#
loop_
_entity.id
_entity.type
_entity.pdbx_description
1 polymer ?
#
loop_
_entity_poly.entity_id
_entity_poly.type
_entity_poly.pdbx_seq_one_letter_code
_entity_poly.pdbx_strand_id
1 'polypeptide(L)'
;MKVLKLGSVGPSVELLQLALSRAGARSLAPDGIFGNATKAALRTFQSDNGLAADGVAGPATHRALMPYYTGFASHRIHRGDTLFALSQLYNVPLSAILTANPGIAPEKLAVGSSVVIPLPFDIVPTNISFTSALVSYCVRGIAARYPFVKTGQIGKSVMGRPLWYLSIGEGEKSVFYNAAHHANEWITVPLLLSFAEKLARAYAEGGKIFGRSAKEIYQSAAIY
;
A
#
# COMPACT_ATOMS: atom_id res chain seq x y z
N MET A 1 -9.77 -11.58 -7.76
CA MET A 1 -10.62 -10.87 -6.77
C MET A 1 -12.09 -11.21 -7.01
N LYS A 2 -12.90 -11.16 -5.93
CA LYS A 2 -14.35 -11.45 -5.98
C LYS A 2 -15.07 -10.31 -6.70
N VAL A 3 -16.07 -10.61 -7.54
CA VAL A 3 -16.97 -9.58 -8.09
C VAL A 3 -17.85 -9.05 -6.97
N LEU A 4 -17.93 -7.72 -6.82
CA LEU A 4 -18.74 -7.04 -5.80
C LEU A 4 -19.76 -6.12 -6.48
N LYS A 5 -20.99 -6.13 -5.94
CA LYS A 5 -22.11 -5.36 -6.48
C LYS A 5 -23.08 -4.99 -5.36
N LEU A 6 -24.09 -4.19 -5.66
CA LEU A 6 -25.14 -3.83 -4.72
C LEU A 6 -25.67 -5.08 -3.98
N GLY A 7 -25.73 -5.00 -2.65
CA GLY A 7 -26.09 -6.09 -1.74
C GLY A 7 -24.93 -7.00 -1.31
N SER A 8 -23.71 -6.85 -1.87
CA SER A 8 -22.53 -7.53 -1.33
C SER A 8 -22.20 -7.02 0.07
N VAL A 9 -21.68 -7.91 0.95
CA VAL A 9 -21.30 -7.56 2.33
C VAL A 9 -19.97 -8.21 2.73
N GLY A 10 -19.32 -7.62 3.73
CA GLY A 10 -18.15 -8.17 4.43
C GLY A 10 -16.81 -7.51 4.06
N PRO A 11 -15.68 -8.08 4.53
CA PRO A 11 -14.35 -7.45 4.46
C PRO A 11 -13.86 -7.09 3.05
N SER A 12 -14.34 -7.80 2.01
CA SER A 12 -14.01 -7.45 0.62
C SER A 12 -14.68 -6.15 0.18
N VAL A 13 -15.85 -5.82 0.77
CA VAL A 13 -16.55 -4.55 0.52
C VAL A 13 -15.86 -3.43 1.29
N GLU A 14 -15.47 -3.64 2.55
CA GLU A 14 -14.66 -2.67 3.32
C GLU A 14 -13.40 -2.28 2.54
N LEU A 15 -12.69 -3.26 2.00
CA LEU A 15 -11.49 -3.03 1.20
C LEU A 15 -11.78 -2.24 -0.08
N LEU A 16 -12.89 -2.53 -0.78
CA LEU A 16 -13.33 -1.77 -1.95
C LEU A 16 -13.65 -0.32 -1.58
N GLN A 17 -14.42 -0.13 -0.50
CA GLN A 17 -14.81 1.20 -0.01
C GLN A 17 -13.60 2.03 0.42
N LEU A 18 -12.63 1.42 1.11
CA LEU A 18 -11.36 2.06 1.44
C LEU A 18 -10.63 2.52 0.17
N ALA A 19 -10.53 1.67 -0.86
CA ALA A 19 -9.88 2.03 -2.10
C ALA A 19 -10.61 3.16 -2.84
N LEU A 20 -11.93 3.15 -2.87
CA LEU A 20 -12.73 4.25 -3.45
C LEU A 20 -12.56 5.55 -2.66
N SER A 21 -12.51 5.48 -1.33
CA SER A 21 -12.23 6.65 -0.48
C SER A 21 -10.85 7.25 -0.77
N ARG A 22 -9.83 6.41 -0.89
CA ARG A 22 -8.47 6.79 -1.27
C ARG A 22 -8.39 7.36 -2.71
N ALA A 23 -9.28 6.90 -3.59
CA ALA A 23 -9.39 7.37 -4.97
C ALA A 23 -10.19 8.69 -5.13
N GLY A 24 -10.72 9.25 -4.04
CA GLY A 24 -11.42 10.54 -4.05
C GLY A 24 -12.82 10.54 -3.43
N ALA A 25 -13.44 9.40 -3.20
CA ALA A 25 -14.74 9.31 -2.53
C ALA A 25 -14.61 9.46 -1.00
N ARG A 26 -14.05 10.58 -0.55
CA ARG A 26 -13.62 10.82 0.85
C ARG A 26 -14.72 10.66 1.91
N SER A 27 -15.99 10.86 1.54
CA SER A 27 -17.15 10.68 2.45
C SER A 27 -17.60 9.23 2.57
N LEU A 28 -17.05 8.30 1.77
CA LEU A 28 -17.45 6.91 1.80
C LEU A 28 -16.75 6.20 2.97
N ALA A 29 -17.55 5.82 3.99
CA ALA A 29 -17.06 5.01 5.10
C ALA A 29 -16.93 3.52 4.69
N PRO A 30 -15.87 2.82 5.11
CA PRO A 30 -15.70 1.39 4.86
C PRO A 30 -16.50 0.56 5.89
N ASP A 31 -17.83 0.55 5.74
CA ASP A 31 -18.78 -0.16 6.62
C ASP A 31 -19.02 -1.64 6.25
N GLY A 32 -18.43 -2.09 5.13
CA GLY A 32 -18.58 -3.46 4.64
C GLY A 32 -19.95 -3.75 4.00
N ILE A 33 -20.77 -2.74 3.73
CA ILE A 33 -22.09 -2.90 3.09
C ILE A 33 -22.10 -2.19 1.74
N PHE A 34 -22.21 -2.95 0.65
CA PHE A 34 -22.30 -2.38 -0.68
C PHE A 34 -23.69 -1.82 -0.93
N GLY A 35 -23.95 -0.62 -0.41
CA GLY A 35 -25.17 0.15 -0.59
C GLY A 35 -25.12 1.08 -1.80
N ASN A 36 -26.14 1.96 -1.92
CA ASN A 36 -26.26 2.94 -3.01
C ASN A 36 -25.09 3.95 -3.00
N ALA A 37 -24.58 4.35 -1.83
CA ALA A 37 -23.43 5.24 -1.72
C ALA A 37 -22.17 4.59 -2.33
N THR A 38 -21.90 3.33 -2.01
CA THR A 38 -20.79 2.56 -2.60
C THR A 38 -20.96 2.40 -4.11
N LYS A 39 -22.18 2.11 -4.58
CA LYS A 39 -22.48 1.99 -6.01
C LYS A 39 -22.25 3.31 -6.74
N ALA A 40 -22.69 4.43 -6.19
CA ALA A 40 -22.49 5.76 -6.76
C ALA A 40 -21.00 6.10 -6.87
N ALA A 41 -20.24 5.95 -5.77
CA ALA A 41 -18.79 6.18 -5.76
C ALA A 41 -18.05 5.29 -6.76
N LEU A 42 -18.46 4.02 -6.87
CA LEU A 42 -17.86 3.09 -7.82
C LEU A 42 -18.12 3.50 -9.28
N ARG A 43 -19.33 3.95 -9.61
CA ARG A 43 -19.68 4.42 -10.96
C ARG A 43 -18.90 5.68 -11.33
N THR A 44 -18.75 6.61 -10.41
CA THR A 44 -17.89 7.80 -10.60
C THR A 44 -16.45 7.35 -10.89
N PHE A 45 -15.88 6.50 -10.03
CA PHE A 45 -14.53 5.97 -10.25
C PHE A 45 -14.37 5.27 -11.61
N GLN A 46 -15.34 4.45 -12.00
CA GLN A 46 -15.32 3.75 -13.30
C GLN A 46 -15.34 4.75 -14.47
N SER A 47 -16.23 5.75 -14.43
CA SER A 47 -16.31 6.81 -15.43
C SER A 47 -14.99 7.56 -15.57
N ASP A 48 -14.43 8.00 -14.44
CA ASP A 48 -13.18 8.79 -14.40
C ASP A 48 -11.98 8.02 -14.92
N ASN A 49 -12.04 6.68 -14.89
CA ASN A 49 -10.99 5.77 -15.38
C ASN A 49 -11.33 5.14 -16.75
N GLY A 50 -12.32 5.65 -17.48
CA GLY A 50 -12.68 5.15 -18.80
C GLY A 50 -13.24 3.72 -18.83
N LEU A 51 -13.79 3.27 -17.70
CA LEU A 51 -14.44 1.96 -17.58
C LEU A 51 -15.96 2.08 -17.76
N ALA A 52 -16.62 0.97 -18.09
CA ALA A 52 -18.07 0.90 -18.06
C ALA A 52 -18.58 1.21 -16.65
N ALA A 53 -19.37 2.29 -16.49
CA ALA A 53 -19.90 2.75 -15.21
C ALA A 53 -21.15 1.98 -14.78
N ASP A 54 -21.02 0.64 -14.70
CA ASP A 54 -22.11 -0.29 -14.38
C ASP A 54 -22.37 -0.42 -12.85
N GLY A 55 -21.43 0.05 -12.02
CA GLY A 55 -21.48 -0.06 -10.57
C GLY A 55 -21.22 -1.48 -10.07
N VAL A 56 -20.48 -2.29 -10.85
CA VAL A 56 -20.03 -3.64 -10.48
C VAL A 56 -18.50 -3.66 -10.44
N ALA A 57 -17.93 -3.99 -9.30
CA ALA A 57 -16.48 -4.13 -9.16
C ALA A 57 -16.01 -5.48 -9.70
N GLY A 58 -15.83 -5.54 -11.01
CA GLY A 58 -15.26 -6.70 -11.72
C GLY A 58 -13.74 -6.64 -11.85
N PRO A 59 -13.10 -7.58 -12.57
CA PRO A 59 -11.65 -7.65 -12.71
C PRO A 59 -11.00 -6.37 -13.27
N ALA A 60 -11.62 -5.69 -14.22
CA ALA A 60 -11.12 -4.45 -14.80
C ALA A 60 -11.10 -3.31 -13.75
N THR A 61 -12.19 -3.16 -13.02
CA THR A 61 -12.32 -2.19 -11.93
C THR A 61 -11.30 -2.44 -10.82
N HIS A 62 -11.12 -3.69 -10.40
CA HIS A 62 -10.12 -4.04 -9.40
C HIS A 62 -8.69 -3.78 -9.87
N ARG A 63 -8.39 -3.95 -11.17
CA ARG A 63 -7.08 -3.57 -11.72
C ARG A 63 -6.84 -2.06 -11.64
N ALA A 64 -7.84 -1.26 -11.99
CA ALA A 64 -7.76 0.20 -11.88
C ALA A 64 -7.63 0.68 -10.43
N LEU A 65 -8.26 -0.02 -9.48
CA LEU A 65 -8.16 0.26 -8.04
C LEU A 65 -6.86 -0.24 -7.40
N MET A 66 -6.00 -1.00 -8.11
CA MET A 66 -4.80 -1.58 -7.52
C MET A 66 -3.88 -0.57 -6.83
N PRO A 67 -3.62 0.63 -7.39
CA PRO A 67 -2.82 1.64 -6.70
C PRO A 67 -3.37 2.03 -5.33
N TYR A 68 -4.67 2.09 -5.18
CA TYR A 68 -5.35 2.45 -3.94
C TYR A 68 -5.42 1.31 -2.92
N TYR A 69 -5.29 0.05 -3.37
CA TYR A 69 -5.09 -1.09 -2.48
C TYR A 69 -3.66 -1.16 -1.95
N THR A 70 -2.67 -0.91 -2.81
CA THR A 70 -1.25 -1.13 -2.49
C THR A 70 -0.53 0.13 -2.01
N GLY A 71 -1.08 1.33 -2.26
CA GLY A 71 -0.46 2.60 -1.86
C GLY A 71 0.58 3.12 -2.83
N PHE A 72 0.71 2.55 -4.02
CA PHE A 72 1.58 3.08 -5.07
C PHE A 72 1.00 2.84 -6.47
N ALA A 73 1.32 3.75 -7.39
CA ALA A 73 1.09 3.59 -8.83
C ALA A 73 2.42 3.27 -9.53
N SER A 74 2.34 2.63 -10.69
CA SER A 74 3.46 2.49 -11.61
C SER A 74 3.22 3.40 -12.81
N HIS A 75 4.03 4.43 -12.96
CA HIS A 75 3.96 5.36 -14.08
C HIS A 75 4.97 4.96 -15.15
N ARG A 76 4.51 4.79 -16.39
CA ARG A 76 5.40 4.56 -17.52
C ARG A 76 5.90 5.90 -18.04
N ILE A 77 7.21 6.08 -18.11
CA ILE A 77 7.84 7.32 -18.56
C ILE A 77 7.54 7.58 -20.02
N HIS A 78 7.02 8.76 -20.32
CA HIS A 78 6.79 9.29 -21.65
C HIS A 78 7.82 10.37 -21.97
N ARG A 79 7.94 10.71 -23.26
CA ARG A 79 8.82 11.81 -23.69
C ARG A 79 8.33 13.12 -23.10
N GLY A 80 9.22 13.83 -22.38
CA GLY A 80 8.92 15.10 -21.72
C GLY A 80 8.55 14.96 -20.24
N ASP A 81 8.39 13.74 -19.72
CA ASP A 81 8.19 13.54 -18.29
C ASP A 81 9.42 13.97 -17.49
N THR A 82 9.17 14.55 -16.34
CA THR A 82 10.18 14.81 -15.31
C THR A 82 9.66 14.31 -13.96
N LEU A 83 10.53 13.91 -13.05
CA LEU A 83 10.08 13.50 -11.71
C LEU A 83 9.39 14.63 -10.96
N PHE A 84 9.76 15.88 -11.23
CA PHE A 84 9.09 17.05 -10.66
C PHE A 84 7.65 17.16 -11.18
N ALA A 85 7.44 17.07 -12.51
CA ALA A 85 6.08 17.09 -13.08
C ALA A 85 5.23 15.94 -12.56
N LEU A 86 5.80 14.74 -12.42
CA LEU A 86 5.12 13.59 -11.82
C LEU A 86 4.77 13.84 -10.35
N SER A 87 5.66 14.49 -9.57
CA SER A 87 5.36 14.84 -8.17
C SER A 87 4.14 15.76 -8.07
N GLN A 88 4.01 16.74 -8.97
CA GLN A 88 2.85 17.61 -9.04
C GLN A 88 1.59 16.87 -9.53
N LEU A 89 1.72 16.07 -10.60
CA LEU A 89 0.59 15.30 -11.16
C LEU A 89 -0.06 14.35 -10.13
N TYR A 90 0.76 13.67 -9.35
CA TYR A 90 0.30 12.72 -8.34
C TYR A 90 0.13 13.33 -6.94
N ASN A 91 0.42 14.62 -6.79
CA ASN A 91 0.38 15.34 -5.51
C ASN A 91 1.17 14.62 -4.40
N VAL A 92 2.43 14.26 -4.71
CA VAL A 92 3.35 13.58 -3.80
C VAL A 92 4.69 14.30 -3.74
N PRO A 93 5.42 14.29 -2.62
CA PRO A 93 6.74 14.89 -2.54
C PRO A 93 7.72 14.22 -3.52
N LEU A 94 8.54 15.01 -4.20
CA LEU A 94 9.61 14.50 -5.07
C LEU A 94 10.56 13.55 -4.30
N SER A 95 10.85 13.87 -3.05
CA SER A 95 11.67 13.02 -2.16
C SER A 95 11.08 11.61 -1.98
N ALA A 96 9.76 11.48 -1.91
CA ALA A 96 9.10 10.19 -1.80
C ALA A 96 9.26 9.36 -3.09
N ILE A 97 9.18 10.01 -4.27
CA ILE A 97 9.43 9.35 -5.56
C ILE A 97 10.89 8.88 -5.63
N LEU A 98 11.84 9.72 -5.24
CA LEU A 98 13.27 9.37 -5.21
C LEU A 98 13.56 8.20 -4.25
N THR A 99 12.96 8.22 -3.06
CA THR A 99 13.07 7.12 -2.08
C THR A 99 12.58 5.80 -2.64
N ALA A 100 11.44 5.82 -3.35
CA ALA A 100 10.84 4.60 -3.91
C ALA A 100 11.56 4.09 -5.17
N ASN A 101 12.46 4.89 -5.75
CA ASN A 101 13.19 4.56 -6.99
C ASN A 101 14.70 4.81 -6.82
N PRO A 102 15.39 4.03 -5.99
CA PRO A 102 16.81 4.21 -5.78
C PRO A 102 17.59 4.02 -7.09
N GLY A 103 18.55 4.92 -7.34
CA GLY A 103 19.38 4.89 -8.56
C GLY A 103 18.72 5.50 -9.81
N ILE A 104 17.50 6.03 -9.71
CA ILE A 104 16.92 6.79 -10.82
C ILE A 104 17.71 8.10 -11.03
N ALA A 105 18.06 8.40 -12.29
CA ALA A 105 18.67 9.66 -12.68
C ALA A 105 17.57 10.64 -13.10
N PRO A 106 17.25 11.66 -12.28
CA PRO A 106 16.13 12.57 -12.55
C PRO A 106 16.26 13.35 -13.87
N GLU A 107 17.49 13.63 -14.26
CA GLU A 107 17.85 14.37 -15.49
C GLU A 107 17.85 13.50 -16.75
N LYS A 108 17.80 12.17 -16.59
CA LYS A 108 17.89 11.21 -17.72
C LYS A 108 16.91 10.06 -17.55
N LEU A 109 15.62 10.38 -17.58
CA LEU A 109 14.58 9.35 -17.50
C LEU A 109 14.51 8.55 -18.79
N ALA A 110 14.57 7.21 -18.68
CA ALA A 110 14.48 6.33 -19.82
C ALA A 110 12.99 6.21 -20.25
N VAL A 111 12.66 6.72 -21.44
CA VAL A 111 11.31 6.61 -22.02
C VAL A 111 10.91 5.14 -22.14
N GLY A 112 9.71 4.79 -21.68
CA GLY A 112 9.18 3.44 -21.64
C GLY A 112 9.53 2.65 -20.36
N SER A 113 10.46 3.12 -19.52
CA SER A 113 10.67 2.54 -18.19
C SER A 113 9.53 2.89 -17.24
N SER A 114 9.47 2.22 -16.10
CA SER A 114 8.44 2.46 -15.08
C SER A 114 9.06 3.09 -13.83
N VAL A 115 8.35 4.06 -13.26
CA VAL A 115 8.67 4.71 -11.99
C VAL A 115 7.57 4.40 -10.98
N VAL A 116 7.96 4.01 -9.78
CA VAL A 116 7.05 3.83 -8.64
C VAL A 116 6.67 5.20 -8.09
N ILE A 117 5.38 5.47 -8.03
CA ILE A 117 4.83 6.71 -7.45
C ILE A 117 4.12 6.34 -6.14
N PRO A 118 4.69 6.63 -4.97
CA PRO A 118 4.00 6.48 -3.69
C PRO A 118 2.74 7.37 -3.64
N LEU A 119 1.60 6.81 -3.24
CA LEU A 119 0.38 7.63 -3.11
C LEU A 119 0.31 8.28 -1.72
N PRO A 120 -0.33 9.48 -1.57
CA PRO A 120 -0.24 10.31 -0.36
C PRO A 120 -1.20 9.86 0.76
N PHE A 121 -1.13 8.59 1.15
CA PHE A 121 -1.87 8.03 2.29
C PHE A 121 -1.08 6.91 2.96
N ASP A 122 -1.43 6.59 4.21
CA ASP A 122 -0.85 5.47 4.93
C ASP A 122 -1.26 4.15 4.27
N ILE A 123 -0.29 3.26 4.06
CA ILE A 123 -0.52 1.96 3.42
C ILE A 123 -1.38 1.10 4.34
N VAL A 124 -1.02 1.06 5.64
CA VAL A 124 -1.69 0.24 6.65
C VAL A 124 -2.91 0.98 7.20
N PRO A 125 -4.13 0.57 6.86
CA PRO A 125 -5.34 1.19 7.40
C PRO A 125 -5.57 0.71 8.84
N THR A 126 -6.31 1.51 9.61
CA THR A 126 -6.64 1.20 11.02
C THR A 126 -8.12 0.95 11.26
N ASN A 127 -8.96 1.11 10.25
CA ASN A 127 -10.42 1.18 10.37
C ASN A 127 -11.18 0.15 9.51
N ILE A 128 -10.51 -0.91 9.08
CA ILE A 128 -11.14 -2.02 8.35
C ILE A 128 -10.64 -3.37 8.84
N SER A 129 -11.37 -4.43 8.51
CA SER A 129 -11.00 -5.82 8.84
C SER A 129 -9.74 -6.25 8.11
N PHE A 130 -8.75 -6.78 8.83
CA PHE A 130 -7.52 -7.29 8.24
C PHE A 130 -7.72 -8.70 7.69
N THR A 131 -7.64 -8.81 6.37
CA THR A 131 -7.65 -10.07 5.64
C THR A 131 -6.25 -10.39 5.11
N SER A 132 -5.98 -11.66 4.78
CA SER A 132 -4.70 -12.05 4.15
C SER A 132 -4.43 -11.34 2.80
N ALA A 133 -5.48 -10.92 2.10
CA ALA A 133 -5.34 -10.09 0.91
C ALA A 133 -4.83 -8.68 1.26
N LEU A 134 -5.41 -8.05 2.28
CA LEU A 134 -4.97 -6.73 2.75
C LEU A 134 -3.53 -6.78 3.27
N VAL A 135 -3.17 -7.81 4.05
CA VAL A 135 -1.77 -8.03 4.48
C VAL A 135 -0.83 -8.06 3.27
N SER A 136 -1.18 -8.83 2.24
CA SER A 136 -0.37 -8.91 1.02
C SER A 136 -0.24 -7.56 0.30
N TYR A 137 -1.29 -6.72 0.30
CA TYR A 137 -1.23 -5.38 -0.27
C TYR A 137 -0.37 -4.43 0.57
N CYS A 138 -0.49 -4.48 1.89
CA CYS A 138 0.33 -3.68 2.79
C CYS A 138 1.83 -4.02 2.64
N VAL A 139 2.19 -5.31 2.66
CA VAL A 139 3.59 -5.75 2.48
C VAL A 139 4.15 -5.28 1.15
N ARG A 140 3.41 -5.46 0.05
CA ARG A 140 3.83 -5.00 -1.28
C ARG A 140 3.96 -3.48 -1.35
N GLY A 141 3.05 -2.77 -0.73
CA GLY A 141 3.08 -1.30 -0.69
C GLY A 141 4.27 -0.76 0.10
N ILE A 142 4.56 -1.33 1.27
CA ILE A 142 5.72 -0.96 2.09
C ILE A 142 7.01 -1.22 1.30
N ALA A 143 7.17 -2.40 0.71
CA ALA A 143 8.36 -2.74 -0.08
C ALA A 143 8.54 -1.84 -1.32
N ALA A 144 7.45 -1.50 -2.01
CA ALA A 144 7.51 -0.62 -3.18
C ALA A 144 7.85 0.83 -2.81
N ARG A 145 7.33 1.32 -1.68
CA ARG A 145 7.58 2.68 -1.18
C ARG A 145 8.96 2.83 -0.56
N TYR A 146 9.44 1.76 0.08
CA TYR A 146 10.70 1.72 0.84
C TYR A 146 11.54 0.51 0.40
N PRO A 147 12.28 0.58 -0.74
CA PRO A 147 13.02 -0.55 -1.30
C PRO A 147 14.13 -1.13 -0.40
N PHE A 148 14.53 -0.41 0.64
CA PHE A 148 15.44 -0.93 1.67
C PHE A 148 14.75 -1.90 2.65
N VAL A 149 13.42 -1.99 2.64
CA VAL A 149 12.65 -3.00 3.38
C VAL A 149 12.64 -4.27 2.55
N LYS A 150 13.34 -5.30 3.02
CA LYS A 150 13.34 -6.61 2.37
C LYS A 150 12.06 -7.36 2.73
N THR A 151 11.47 -8.03 1.76
CA THR A 151 10.24 -8.81 1.95
C THR A 151 10.34 -10.16 1.27
N GLY A 152 9.62 -11.13 1.79
CA GLY A 152 9.52 -12.45 1.18
C GLY A 152 8.45 -13.30 1.86
N GLN A 153 8.44 -14.58 1.54
CA GLN A 153 7.53 -15.56 2.10
C GLN A 153 8.33 -16.64 2.80
N ILE A 154 8.01 -16.93 4.05
CA ILE A 154 8.59 -18.05 4.81
C ILE A 154 7.87 -19.37 4.55
N GLY A 155 6.74 -19.34 3.89
CA GLY A 155 5.92 -20.49 3.56
C GLY A 155 4.49 -20.13 3.21
N LYS A 156 3.62 -21.13 3.27
CA LYS A 156 2.17 -20.98 3.04
C LYS A 156 1.39 -21.58 4.20
N SER A 157 0.25 -20.98 4.51
CA SER A 157 -0.71 -21.57 5.46
C SER A 157 -1.38 -22.83 4.88
N VAL A 158 -2.12 -23.57 5.71
CA VAL A 158 -2.94 -24.71 5.28
C VAL A 158 -3.90 -24.35 4.14
N MET A 159 -4.39 -23.09 4.10
CA MET A 159 -5.24 -22.57 3.03
C MET A 159 -4.47 -22.07 1.81
N GLY A 160 -3.16 -22.36 1.70
CA GLY A 160 -2.30 -21.93 0.59
C GLY A 160 -1.98 -20.43 0.56
N ARG A 161 -2.29 -19.67 1.62
CA ARG A 161 -2.03 -18.24 1.70
C ARG A 161 -0.58 -17.97 2.09
N PRO A 162 0.08 -16.94 1.52
CA PRO A 162 1.47 -16.64 1.85
C PRO A 162 1.62 -16.22 3.32
N LEU A 163 2.67 -16.71 3.95
CA LEU A 163 3.16 -16.25 5.25
C LEU A 163 4.30 -15.27 4.96
N TRP A 164 4.01 -13.98 5.10
CA TRP A 164 4.93 -12.90 4.75
C TRP A 164 5.93 -12.62 5.86
N TYR A 165 7.12 -12.17 5.48
CA TYR A 165 8.03 -11.46 6.37
C TYR A 165 8.44 -10.12 5.76
N LEU A 166 8.82 -9.17 6.64
CA LEU A 166 9.52 -7.95 6.32
C LEU A 166 10.81 -7.92 7.15
N SER A 167 11.89 -7.37 6.57
CA SER A 167 13.12 -7.12 7.31
C SER A 167 13.55 -5.68 7.11
N ILE A 168 13.78 -4.98 8.23
CA ILE A 168 14.20 -3.57 8.28
C ILE A 168 15.45 -3.46 9.14
N GLY A 169 16.53 -2.90 8.57
CA GLY A 169 17.80 -2.69 9.23
C GLY A 169 18.87 -3.68 8.79
N GLU A 170 20.12 -3.32 9.12
CA GLU A 170 21.36 -4.03 8.71
C GLU A 170 22.31 -4.30 9.88
N GLY A 171 21.87 -3.95 11.11
CA GLY A 171 22.70 -4.15 12.32
C GLY A 171 22.88 -5.62 12.69
N GLU A 172 23.88 -5.87 13.53
CA GLU A 172 24.21 -7.23 13.98
C GLU A 172 23.17 -7.85 14.93
N LYS A 173 22.42 -7.00 15.64
CA LYS A 173 21.37 -7.46 16.57
C LYS A 173 20.15 -7.89 15.79
N SER A 174 19.77 -9.16 15.90
CA SER A 174 18.53 -9.66 15.32
C SER A 174 17.37 -9.52 16.31
N VAL A 175 16.29 -8.88 15.87
CA VAL A 175 15.04 -8.74 16.63
C VAL A 175 13.92 -9.36 15.81
N PHE A 176 13.18 -10.27 16.39
CA PHE A 176 12.08 -10.97 15.74
C PHE A 176 10.75 -10.62 16.39
N TYR A 177 9.80 -10.19 15.59
CA TYR A 177 8.40 -10.01 15.96
C TYR A 177 7.50 -10.90 15.11
N ASN A 178 6.46 -11.43 15.69
CA ASN A 178 5.41 -12.10 14.93
C ASN A 178 4.02 -11.53 15.29
N ALA A 179 3.06 -11.76 14.41
CA ALA A 179 1.70 -11.29 14.58
C ALA A 179 0.71 -12.42 14.21
N ALA A 180 -0.41 -12.48 14.92
CA ALA A 180 -1.47 -13.48 14.74
C ALA A 180 -0.93 -14.92 14.81
N HIS A 181 0.00 -15.18 15.74
CA HIS A 181 0.49 -16.54 16.01
C HIS A 181 -0.67 -17.44 16.40
N HIS A 182 -1.55 -16.96 17.27
CA HIS A 182 -2.85 -17.57 17.52
C HIS A 182 -3.94 -16.79 16.76
N ALA A 183 -4.92 -17.51 16.23
CA ALA A 183 -5.92 -16.96 15.29
C ALA A 183 -6.80 -15.83 15.87
N ASN A 184 -6.93 -15.73 17.18
CA ASN A 184 -7.70 -14.69 17.88
C ASN A 184 -6.93 -13.39 18.12
N GLU A 185 -5.62 -13.33 17.82
CA GLU A 185 -4.75 -12.17 18.01
C GLU A 185 -4.65 -11.29 16.77
N TRP A 186 -5.69 -11.25 15.96
CA TRP A 186 -5.70 -10.55 14.65
C TRP A 186 -5.26 -9.08 14.72
N ILE A 187 -5.49 -8.40 15.85
CA ILE A 187 -5.12 -6.99 16.06
C ILE A 187 -3.60 -6.76 16.03
N THR A 188 -2.81 -7.79 16.32
CA THR A 188 -1.34 -7.69 16.30
C THR A 188 -0.81 -7.48 14.87
N VAL A 189 -1.53 -7.92 13.83
CA VAL A 189 -1.14 -7.77 12.42
C VAL A 189 -1.12 -6.30 11.99
N PRO A 190 -2.22 -5.51 12.09
CA PRO A 190 -2.18 -4.10 11.75
C PRO A 190 -1.21 -3.31 12.63
N LEU A 191 -1.05 -3.67 13.90
CA LEU A 191 -0.10 -3.04 14.80
C LEU A 191 1.34 -3.20 14.29
N LEU A 192 1.74 -4.42 13.97
CA LEU A 192 3.11 -4.72 13.51
C LEU A 192 3.39 -4.12 12.12
N LEU A 193 2.44 -4.21 11.19
CA LEU A 193 2.58 -3.59 9.87
C LEU A 193 2.65 -2.05 9.97
N SER A 194 1.85 -1.43 10.85
CA SER A 194 1.90 0.01 11.08
C SER A 194 3.23 0.44 11.70
N PHE A 195 3.78 -0.36 12.62
CA PHE A 195 5.12 -0.13 13.16
C PHE A 195 6.18 -0.19 12.05
N ALA A 196 6.14 -1.22 11.20
CA ALA A 196 7.08 -1.38 10.09
C ALA A 196 6.99 -0.19 9.10
N GLU A 197 5.77 0.24 8.72
CA GLU A 197 5.58 1.41 7.85
C GLU A 197 6.13 2.69 8.48
N LYS A 198 5.84 2.94 9.77
CA LYS A 198 6.31 4.13 10.49
C LYS A 198 7.83 4.14 10.64
N LEU A 199 8.44 3.00 10.95
CA LEU A 199 9.90 2.89 11.06
C LEU A 199 10.57 3.12 9.70
N ALA A 200 10.05 2.52 8.63
CA ALA A 200 10.56 2.71 7.28
C ALA A 200 10.45 4.18 6.83
N ARG A 201 9.31 4.83 7.11
CA ARG A 201 9.10 6.25 6.85
C ARG A 201 10.10 7.12 7.62
N ALA A 202 10.22 6.90 8.93
CA ALA A 202 11.13 7.67 9.77
C ALA A 202 12.59 7.52 9.31
N TYR A 203 12.99 6.32 8.87
CA TYR A 203 14.32 6.10 8.31
C TYR A 203 14.52 6.87 7.00
N ALA A 204 13.55 6.79 6.07
CA ALA A 204 13.60 7.48 4.77
C ALA A 204 13.65 9.01 4.91
N GLU A 205 12.98 9.56 5.92
CA GLU A 205 12.87 11.00 6.17
C GLU A 205 13.95 11.52 7.14
N GLY A 206 14.86 10.67 7.63
CA GLY A 206 15.86 11.06 8.63
C GLY A 206 15.27 11.39 10.01
N GLY A 207 14.07 10.85 10.28
CA GLY A 207 13.30 11.14 11.48
C GLY A 207 13.62 10.25 12.68
N LYS A 208 12.74 10.34 13.69
CA LYS A 208 12.83 9.56 14.94
C LYS A 208 11.58 8.69 15.10
N ILE A 209 11.75 7.57 15.80
CA ILE A 209 10.66 6.74 16.29
C ILE A 209 10.89 6.46 17.78
N PHE A 210 9.88 6.68 18.63
CA PHE A 210 9.96 6.57 20.08
C PHE A 210 11.16 7.35 20.69
N GLY A 211 11.45 8.54 20.15
CA GLY A 211 12.53 9.40 20.62
C GLY A 211 13.94 9.03 20.13
N ARG A 212 14.12 7.88 19.45
CA ARG A 212 15.40 7.41 18.91
C ARG A 212 15.51 7.69 17.41
N SER A 213 16.71 7.96 16.92
CA SER A 213 16.98 8.10 15.48
C SER A 213 16.64 6.79 14.76
N ALA A 214 15.80 6.87 13.73
CA ALA A 214 15.48 5.70 12.90
C ALA A 214 16.72 5.15 12.16
N LYS A 215 17.68 6.04 11.84
CA LYS A 215 18.97 5.64 11.25
C LYS A 215 19.82 4.82 12.23
N GLU A 216 19.89 5.23 13.50
CA GLU A 216 20.60 4.46 14.54
C GLU A 216 19.96 3.10 14.75
N ILE A 217 18.62 3.01 14.78
CA ILE A 217 17.91 1.72 14.88
C ILE A 217 18.25 0.84 13.69
N TYR A 218 18.18 1.37 12.47
CA TYR A 218 18.47 0.66 11.23
C TYR A 218 19.90 0.08 11.20
N GLN A 219 20.87 0.86 11.70
CA GLN A 219 22.29 0.47 11.73
C GLN A 219 22.62 -0.48 12.89
N SER A 220 21.84 -0.48 13.96
CA SER A 220 22.12 -1.29 15.16
C SER A 220 21.42 -2.65 15.18
N ALA A 221 20.32 -2.79 14.48
CA ALA A 221 19.51 -4.01 14.48
C ALA A 221 18.97 -4.37 13.09
N ALA A 222 18.77 -5.67 12.86
CA ALA A 222 17.94 -6.22 11.80
C ALA A 222 16.63 -6.70 12.43
N ILE A 223 15.52 -6.08 12.08
CA ILE A 223 14.18 -6.34 12.63
C ILE A 223 13.40 -7.16 11.60
N TYR A 224 12.89 -8.31 12.02
CA TYR A 224 12.14 -9.25 11.20
C TYR A 224 10.70 -9.34 11.66
#